data_9c9561fdf958019b300b77e23b5982ce
#
_entry.id   9c9561fdf958019b300b77e23b5982ce
#
_cell.length_a   1.000
_cell.length_b   1.000
_cell.length_c   1.000
_cell.angle_alpha   90.00
_cell.angle_beta   90.00
_cell.angle_gamma   90.00
#
_symmetry.space_group_name_H-M   'P 1'
#
loop_
_entity.id
_entity.type
_entity.pdbx_description
1 polymer ?
#
loop_
_entity_poly.entity_id
_entity_poly.type
_entity_poly.pdbx_seq_one_letter_code
_entity_poly.pdbx_strand_id
1 'polypeptide(L)'
;MNEHPALDPGHIFPTYVGSNELSPFHHCYANDLTVLRLAAGRFFAHHNGDPPELGYWALRKQAALFDVPERPIEISGPDAVAFLERIVARRVGDMKIDRGRYALLCTHQGGIFMDGILFRLAENRFWFVHPDGDLEPWLLAHNQGFDVTLRDPKSRVLQLQGPNSFSIMHEASAGALTESLKYFHSGFFDFAGQQIYVSRTGWTGELGYELYTLGGQTDCPRLWEHLMQIGASHGLVFSSMQAMNTRRIEAGILDSGSDFDISMTPYEAGLERFVDLSKKAFIGRDALRAASSGVRLLGLCCAAATPCAGDLIFSGRAPVGMVTTGALSPYLKCGIGYARFD
;
A
#
# COMPACT_ATOMS: atom_id res chain seq x y z
N MET A 1 27.79 -6.26 -11.49
CA MET A 1 26.60 -6.81 -12.12
C MET A 1 26.28 -8.10 -11.40
N ASN A 2 25.37 -8.05 -10.42
CA ASN A 2 24.81 -9.26 -9.85
C ASN A 2 23.61 -9.63 -10.74
N GLU A 3 23.89 -10.44 -11.76
CA GLU A 3 22.83 -11.16 -12.42
C GLU A 3 22.20 -12.07 -11.35
N HIS A 4 21.00 -11.72 -10.88
CA HIS A 4 20.17 -12.72 -10.24
C HIS A 4 19.96 -13.80 -11.29
N PRO A 5 20.41 -15.04 -11.05
CA PRO A 5 20.14 -16.11 -11.99
C PRO A 5 18.63 -16.16 -12.20
N ALA A 6 18.20 -15.96 -13.44
CA ALA A 6 16.81 -16.19 -13.81
C ALA A 6 16.48 -17.61 -13.32
N LEU A 7 15.46 -17.72 -12.47
CA LEU A 7 14.99 -19.04 -12.04
C LEU A 7 14.65 -19.81 -13.30
N ASP A 8 15.34 -20.89 -13.54
CA ASP A 8 15.00 -21.82 -14.61
C ASP A 8 13.55 -22.27 -14.36
N PRO A 9 12.60 -22.00 -15.26
CA PRO A 9 11.19 -22.35 -15.07
C PRO A 9 10.96 -23.88 -14.90
N GLY A 10 11.97 -24.69 -15.17
CA GLY A 10 11.94 -26.14 -14.88
C GLY A 10 12.34 -26.52 -13.44
N HIS A 11 12.83 -25.58 -12.62
CA HIS A 11 13.22 -25.86 -11.24
C HIS A 11 12.13 -25.46 -10.25
N ILE A 12 11.56 -26.47 -9.59
CA ILE A 12 10.64 -26.26 -8.45
C ILE A 12 11.50 -26.29 -7.17
N PHE A 13 11.56 -25.17 -6.47
CA PHE A 13 12.21 -25.10 -5.16
C PHE A 13 11.14 -25.27 -4.07
N PRO A 14 11.21 -26.32 -3.23
CA PRO A 14 10.36 -26.38 -2.06
C PRO A 14 10.73 -25.22 -1.12
N THR A 15 9.76 -24.35 -0.85
CA THR A 15 9.94 -23.21 0.04
C THR A 15 9.23 -23.48 1.35
N TYR A 16 9.95 -23.38 2.47
CA TYR A 16 9.32 -23.38 3.79
C TYR A 16 8.70 -22.03 4.05
N VAL A 17 7.38 -22.00 4.18
CA VAL A 17 6.61 -20.77 4.35
C VAL A 17 6.78 -20.19 5.76
N GLY A 18 7.02 -21.04 6.77
CA GLY A 18 7.20 -20.59 8.16
C GLY A 18 5.97 -19.88 8.69
N SER A 19 6.17 -18.67 9.22
CA SER A 19 5.11 -17.79 9.71
C SER A 19 4.46 -16.94 8.60
N ASN A 20 4.91 -17.04 7.35
CA ASN A 20 4.34 -16.30 6.25
C ASN A 20 3.01 -16.90 5.81
N GLU A 21 2.10 -16.05 5.37
CA GLU A 21 0.72 -16.44 5.12
C GLU A 21 0.39 -16.34 3.62
N LEU A 22 -0.14 -17.42 3.06
CA LEU A 22 -0.75 -17.37 1.74
C LEU A 22 -2.11 -16.67 1.82
N SER A 23 -2.44 -15.89 0.79
CA SER A 23 -3.75 -15.23 0.73
C SER A 23 -4.89 -16.26 0.66
N PRO A 24 -5.99 -16.06 1.40
CA PRO A 24 -7.18 -16.91 1.25
C PRO A 24 -7.88 -16.75 -0.10
N PHE A 25 -7.53 -15.73 -0.86
CA PHE A 25 -8.00 -15.53 -2.24
C PHE A 25 -7.13 -16.24 -3.29
N HIS A 26 -5.96 -16.75 -2.89
CA HIS A 26 -4.97 -17.32 -3.80
C HIS A 26 -5.57 -18.36 -4.75
N HIS A 27 -6.38 -19.30 -4.27
CA HIS A 27 -7.00 -20.34 -5.09
C HIS A 27 -8.07 -19.82 -6.05
N CYS A 28 -8.52 -18.56 -5.91
CA CYS A 28 -9.49 -17.96 -6.82
C CYS A 28 -8.84 -17.46 -8.12
N TYR A 29 -7.53 -17.20 -8.13
CA TYR A 29 -6.83 -16.64 -9.28
C TYR A 29 -5.56 -17.41 -9.68
N ALA A 30 -4.98 -18.23 -8.81
CA ALA A 30 -3.70 -18.87 -9.06
C ALA A 30 -3.77 -19.87 -10.21
N ASN A 31 -2.71 -19.92 -10.98
CA ASN A 31 -2.48 -20.86 -12.08
C ASN A 31 -0.98 -21.23 -12.15
N ASP A 32 -0.59 -22.07 -13.11
CA ASP A 32 0.79 -22.54 -13.26
C ASP A 32 1.82 -21.44 -13.58
N LEU A 33 1.36 -20.25 -13.97
CA LEU A 33 2.20 -19.09 -14.28
C LEU A 33 2.26 -18.08 -13.12
N THR A 34 1.59 -18.35 -12.00
CA THR A 34 1.56 -17.43 -10.86
C THR A 34 2.92 -17.36 -10.19
N VAL A 35 3.50 -16.16 -10.17
CA VAL A 35 4.70 -15.83 -9.41
C VAL A 35 4.30 -15.02 -8.18
N LEU A 36 4.64 -15.52 -7.01
CA LEU A 36 4.35 -14.86 -5.74
C LEU A 36 5.54 -14.01 -5.28
N ARG A 37 5.21 -12.92 -4.61
CA ARG A 37 6.14 -12.09 -3.87
C ARG A 37 5.72 -12.04 -2.41
N LEU A 38 6.66 -11.71 -1.52
CA LEU A 38 6.43 -11.62 -0.08
C LEU A 38 6.58 -10.16 0.36
N ALA A 39 5.58 -9.64 1.10
CA ALA A 39 5.66 -8.39 1.84
C ALA A 39 4.79 -8.50 3.11
N ALA A 40 5.17 -7.84 4.19
CA ALA A 40 4.47 -7.86 5.49
C ALA A 40 4.14 -9.28 6.01
N GLY A 41 4.97 -10.28 5.69
CA GLY A 41 4.73 -11.69 6.01
C GLY A 41 3.63 -12.35 5.18
N ARG A 42 3.22 -11.77 4.05
CA ARG A 42 2.13 -12.24 3.19
C ARG A 42 2.58 -12.44 1.75
N PHE A 43 2.20 -13.59 1.18
CA PHE A 43 2.37 -13.83 -0.24
C PHE A 43 1.23 -13.20 -1.03
N PHE A 44 1.56 -12.60 -2.17
CA PHE A 44 0.62 -12.00 -3.11
C PHE A 44 1.09 -12.20 -4.55
N ALA A 45 0.18 -12.09 -5.52
CA ALA A 45 0.50 -12.27 -6.93
C ALA A 45 1.32 -11.08 -7.47
N HIS A 46 2.61 -11.30 -7.70
CA HIS A 46 3.47 -10.36 -8.41
C HIS A 46 3.19 -10.38 -9.90
N HIS A 47 3.03 -11.59 -10.46
CA HIS A 47 2.67 -11.87 -11.85
C HIS A 47 1.77 -13.10 -11.88
N ASN A 48 0.81 -13.15 -12.80
CA ASN A 48 -0.18 -14.22 -12.89
C ASN A 48 -0.34 -14.79 -14.32
N GLY A 49 0.67 -14.59 -15.18
CA GLY A 49 0.60 -15.01 -16.58
C GLY A 49 -0.25 -14.11 -17.47
N ASP A 50 -0.93 -13.13 -16.90
CA ASP A 50 -1.71 -12.13 -17.63
C ASP A 50 -0.80 -11.16 -18.37
N PRO A 51 -1.16 -10.70 -19.59
CA PRO A 51 -0.45 -9.61 -20.24
C PRO A 51 -0.51 -8.36 -19.37
N PRO A 52 0.64 -7.76 -18.98
CA PRO A 52 0.65 -6.59 -18.08
C PRO A 52 -0.20 -5.41 -18.59
N GLU A 53 -0.28 -5.24 -19.91
CA GLU A 53 -1.09 -4.20 -20.53
C GLU A 53 -2.60 -4.41 -20.34
N LEU A 54 -3.06 -5.66 -20.25
CA LEU A 54 -4.48 -5.96 -20.05
C LEU A 54 -4.95 -5.39 -18.70
N GLY A 55 -4.26 -5.75 -17.62
CA GLY A 55 -4.54 -5.24 -16.28
C GLY A 55 -4.37 -3.72 -16.18
N TYR A 56 -3.32 -3.18 -16.82
CA TYR A 56 -3.07 -1.74 -16.86
C TYR A 56 -4.22 -0.97 -17.53
N TRP A 57 -4.69 -1.40 -18.72
CA TRP A 57 -5.78 -0.71 -19.41
C TRP A 57 -7.14 -0.91 -18.77
N ALA A 58 -7.39 -2.07 -18.13
CA ALA A 58 -8.58 -2.26 -17.31
C ALA A 58 -8.58 -1.29 -16.13
N LEU A 59 -7.46 -1.17 -15.40
CA LEU A 59 -7.28 -0.22 -14.31
C LEU A 59 -7.52 1.23 -14.75
N ARG A 60 -7.07 1.61 -15.94
CA ARG A 60 -7.19 2.97 -16.48
C ARG A 60 -8.55 3.31 -17.06
N LYS A 61 -9.29 2.34 -17.58
CA LYS A 61 -10.50 2.58 -18.39
C LYS A 61 -11.75 1.89 -17.86
N GLN A 62 -11.60 0.89 -17.03
CA GLN A 62 -12.65 0.04 -16.49
C GLN A 62 -12.47 -0.19 -14.99
N ALA A 63 -12.09 -1.40 -14.58
CA ALA A 63 -11.74 -1.73 -13.22
C ALA A 63 -10.79 -2.92 -13.16
N ALA A 64 -9.92 -2.93 -12.15
CA ALA A 64 -9.06 -4.07 -11.83
C ALA A 64 -9.17 -4.41 -10.34
N LEU A 65 -9.17 -5.72 -10.03
CA LEU A 65 -9.14 -6.26 -8.69
C LEU A 65 -7.73 -6.78 -8.40
N PHE A 66 -7.20 -6.44 -7.23
CA PHE A 66 -5.88 -6.84 -6.78
C PHE A 66 -5.98 -7.50 -5.41
N ASP A 67 -5.26 -8.59 -5.21
CA ASP A 67 -5.01 -9.19 -3.91
C ASP A 67 -3.66 -8.65 -3.40
N VAL A 68 -3.68 -7.89 -2.32
CA VAL A 68 -2.55 -7.07 -1.87
C VAL A 68 -2.08 -7.45 -0.46
N PRO A 69 -0.77 -7.27 -0.16
CA PRO A 69 -0.19 -7.75 1.10
C PRO A 69 -0.49 -6.87 2.31
N GLU A 70 -1.08 -5.70 2.14
CA GLU A 70 -1.30 -4.73 3.21
C GLU A 70 -1.88 -5.40 4.46
N ARG A 71 -1.30 -5.05 5.61
CA ARG A 71 -1.61 -5.66 6.89
C ARG A 71 -2.08 -4.61 7.90
N PRO A 72 -3.34 -4.65 8.34
CA PRO A 72 -3.78 -3.86 9.46
C PRO A 72 -3.19 -4.39 10.78
N ILE A 73 -2.78 -3.47 11.64
CA ILE A 73 -2.57 -3.72 13.07
C ILE A 73 -3.58 -2.87 13.83
N GLU A 74 -4.38 -3.51 14.68
CA GLU A 74 -5.34 -2.84 15.53
C GLU A 74 -4.66 -2.28 16.77
N ILE A 75 -4.91 -1.01 17.03
CA ILE A 75 -4.49 -0.29 18.24
C ILE A 75 -5.76 0.16 18.96
N SER A 76 -5.98 -0.33 20.16
CA SER A 76 -7.19 0.00 20.95
C SER A 76 -6.88 0.19 22.41
N GLY A 77 -7.72 0.94 23.14
CA GLY A 77 -7.57 1.17 24.56
C GLY A 77 -7.69 2.65 24.93
N PRO A 78 -7.81 2.97 26.24
CA PRO A 78 -7.97 4.33 26.73
C PRO A 78 -6.91 5.30 26.20
N ASP A 79 -5.67 4.84 26.09
CA ASP A 79 -4.53 5.65 25.65
C ASP A 79 -4.20 5.54 24.15
N ALA A 80 -5.07 4.93 23.33
CA ALA A 80 -4.80 4.69 21.92
C ALA A 80 -4.48 5.99 21.15
N VAL A 81 -5.21 7.08 21.41
CA VAL A 81 -4.94 8.38 20.80
C VAL A 81 -3.59 8.94 21.28
N ALA A 82 -3.32 8.92 22.57
CA ALA A 82 -2.07 9.46 23.14
C ALA A 82 -0.84 8.66 22.65
N PHE A 83 -0.98 7.33 22.57
CA PHE A 83 0.04 6.45 22.01
C PHE A 83 0.31 6.77 20.54
N LEU A 84 -0.72 6.85 19.72
CA LEU A 84 -0.59 7.17 18.30
C LEU A 84 -0.05 8.59 18.07
N GLU A 85 -0.39 9.56 18.94
CA GLU A 85 0.24 10.89 18.89
C GLU A 85 1.75 10.82 19.16
N ARG A 86 2.23 9.86 19.96
CA ARG A 86 3.66 9.61 20.21
C ARG A 86 4.37 8.94 19.04
N ILE A 87 3.65 8.07 18.29
CA ILE A 87 4.23 7.24 17.23
C ILE A 87 4.21 7.94 15.87
N VAL A 88 3.10 8.60 15.52
CA VAL A 88 2.85 9.13 14.17
C VAL A 88 3.39 10.56 14.05
N ALA A 89 4.04 10.88 12.95
CA ALA A 89 4.65 12.20 12.70
C ALA A 89 3.63 13.33 12.52
N ARG A 90 2.34 13.04 12.35
CA ARG A 90 1.25 14.03 12.23
C ARG A 90 0.18 13.82 13.29
N ARG A 91 -0.74 14.81 13.44
CA ARG A 91 -1.82 14.73 14.44
C ARG A 91 -2.75 13.56 14.19
N VAL A 92 -3.24 12.97 15.28
CA VAL A 92 -4.18 11.85 15.28
C VAL A 92 -5.47 12.21 16.01
N GLY A 93 -5.39 12.99 17.11
CA GLY A 93 -6.51 13.30 17.98
C GLY A 93 -7.66 14.05 17.28
N ASP A 94 -7.40 14.78 16.20
CA ASP A 94 -8.39 15.48 15.38
C ASP A 94 -9.08 14.62 14.33
N MET A 95 -8.68 13.36 14.17
CA MET A 95 -9.32 12.44 13.23
C MET A 95 -10.75 12.13 13.66
N LYS A 96 -11.69 12.19 12.74
CA LYS A 96 -13.07 11.72 12.97
C LYS A 96 -13.14 10.20 12.81
N ILE A 97 -14.13 9.58 13.43
CA ILE A 97 -14.49 8.17 13.19
C ILE A 97 -14.84 8.00 11.70
N ASP A 98 -14.57 6.83 11.15
CA ASP A 98 -14.75 6.47 9.75
C ASP A 98 -13.90 7.33 8.78
N ARG A 99 -12.71 7.73 9.25
CA ARG A 99 -11.71 8.43 8.45
C ARG A 99 -10.37 7.70 8.44
N GLY A 100 -9.75 7.72 7.28
CA GLY A 100 -8.36 7.37 7.08
C GLY A 100 -7.46 8.59 7.01
N ARG A 101 -6.19 8.39 7.27
CA ARG A 101 -5.14 9.41 7.14
C ARG A 101 -3.82 8.73 6.79
N TYR A 102 -3.20 9.15 5.70
CA TYR A 102 -1.82 8.73 5.42
C TYR A 102 -0.90 9.21 6.53
N ALA A 103 -0.07 8.34 7.05
CA ALA A 103 0.74 8.57 8.23
C ALA A 103 2.15 8.01 8.04
N LEU A 104 3.12 8.74 8.60
CA LEU A 104 4.52 8.33 8.66
C LEU A 104 4.92 8.05 10.10
N LEU A 105 5.68 6.98 10.27
CA LEU A 105 6.43 6.68 11.49
C LEU A 105 7.90 6.92 11.18
N CYS A 106 8.59 7.59 12.09
CA CYS A 106 10.01 7.89 11.92
C CYS A 106 10.85 7.22 13.00
N THR A 107 12.10 6.93 12.67
CA THR A 107 13.11 6.54 13.67
C THR A 107 13.47 7.73 14.57
N HIS A 108 14.16 7.49 15.68
CA HIS A 108 14.68 8.57 16.54
C HIS A 108 15.63 9.51 15.79
N GLN A 109 16.27 9.05 14.74
CA GLN A 109 17.16 9.83 13.86
C GLN A 109 16.42 10.58 12.75
N GLY A 110 15.08 10.43 12.64
CA GLY A 110 14.24 11.12 11.67
C GLY A 110 14.09 10.42 10.32
N GLY A 111 14.71 9.27 10.11
CA GLY A 111 14.47 8.45 8.91
C GLY A 111 13.06 7.84 8.90
N ILE A 112 12.49 7.62 7.72
CA ILE A 112 11.16 7.03 7.58
C ILE A 112 11.24 5.54 7.91
N PHE A 113 10.67 5.15 9.05
CA PHE A 113 10.59 3.75 9.45
C PHE A 113 9.48 3.00 8.71
N MET A 114 8.33 3.64 8.58
CA MET A 114 7.11 3.03 8.01
C MET A 114 6.18 4.12 7.52
N ASP A 115 5.46 3.84 6.46
CA ASP A 115 4.28 4.59 6.06
C ASP A 115 3.03 3.70 6.06
N GLY A 116 1.87 4.31 5.95
CA GLY A 116 0.62 3.56 5.86
C GLY A 116 -0.61 4.44 6.02
N ILE A 117 -1.75 3.80 6.08
CA ILE A 117 -3.02 4.47 6.33
C ILE A 117 -3.47 4.15 7.76
N LEU A 118 -3.68 5.21 8.54
CA LEU A 118 -4.29 5.11 9.86
C LEU A 118 -5.80 5.35 9.72
N PHE A 119 -6.62 4.36 10.04
CA PHE A 119 -8.08 4.47 10.13
C PHE A 119 -8.53 4.59 11.56
N ARG A 120 -9.50 5.47 11.85
CA ARG A 120 -10.17 5.54 13.14
C ARG A 120 -11.53 4.85 13.05
N LEU A 121 -11.66 3.66 13.63
CA LEU A 121 -12.87 2.83 13.58
C LEU A 121 -13.87 3.18 14.69
N ALA A 122 -13.35 3.64 15.84
CA ALA A 122 -14.14 4.11 16.97
C ALA A 122 -13.34 5.14 17.78
N GLU A 123 -13.89 5.66 18.86
CA GLU A 123 -13.24 6.70 19.67
C GLU A 123 -11.80 6.34 20.04
N ASN A 124 -11.57 5.12 20.53
CA ASN A 124 -10.27 4.61 20.98
C ASN A 124 -9.89 3.31 20.27
N ARG A 125 -10.25 3.17 18.99
CA ARG A 125 -9.95 2.00 18.19
C ARG A 125 -9.51 2.41 16.79
N PHE A 126 -8.29 1.98 16.42
CA PHE A 126 -7.64 2.35 15.16
C PHE A 126 -7.09 1.11 14.46
N TRP A 127 -7.01 1.18 13.15
CA TRP A 127 -6.18 0.29 12.34
C TRP A 127 -5.08 1.10 11.68
N PHE A 128 -3.84 0.67 11.88
CA PHE A 128 -2.73 1.13 11.06
C PHE A 128 -2.45 0.06 10.01
N VAL A 129 -2.73 0.40 8.76
CA VAL A 129 -2.54 -0.48 7.61
C VAL A 129 -1.20 -0.17 6.98
N HIS A 130 -0.29 -1.13 6.98
CA HIS A 130 1.05 -0.96 6.45
C HIS A 130 1.32 -1.90 5.27
N PRO A 131 2.16 -1.48 4.29
CA PRO A 131 2.42 -2.26 3.07
C PRO A 131 3.48 -3.34 3.28
N ASP A 132 4.47 -3.10 4.15
CA ASP A 132 5.59 -4.01 4.41
C ASP A 132 6.23 -3.74 5.78
N GLY A 133 7.19 -4.59 6.19
CA GLY A 133 8.00 -4.43 7.40
C GLY A 133 7.32 -4.90 8.69
N ASP A 134 7.99 -4.62 9.82
CA ASP A 134 7.69 -5.14 11.15
C ASP A 134 7.00 -4.09 12.03
N LEU A 135 5.79 -3.68 11.67
CA LEU A 135 5.04 -2.66 12.41
C LEU A 135 4.71 -3.10 13.84
N GLU A 136 4.19 -4.33 14.03
CA GLU A 136 3.75 -4.80 15.33
C GLU A 136 4.88 -4.84 16.37
N PRO A 137 6.09 -5.38 16.09
CA PRO A 137 7.23 -5.28 16.98
C PRO A 137 7.63 -3.85 17.34
N TRP A 138 7.56 -2.93 16.36
CA TRP A 138 7.84 -1.51 16.60
C TRP A 138 6.84 -0.88 17.57
N LEU A 139 5.56 -1.13 17.38
CA LEU A 139 4.51 -0.63 18.28
C LEU A 139 4.67 -1.22 19.68
N LEU A 140 4.95 -2.53 19.80
CA LEU A 140 5.21 -3.19 21.09
C LEU A 140 6.41 -2.62 21.83
N ALA A 141 7.48 -2.27 21.10
CA ALA A 141 8.67 -1.66 21.70
C ALA A 141 8.42 -0.25 22.28
N HIS A 142 7.35 0.42 21.85
CA HIS A 142 7.07 1.82 22.20
C HIS A 142 5.78 2.00 23.03
N ASN A 143 5.06 0.92 23.38
CA ASN A 143 3.80 1.03 24.10
C ASN A 143 3.94 1.14 25.63
N GLN A 144 5.15 1.09 26.16
CA GLN A 144 5.39 1.18 27.59
C GLN A 144 4.82 2.51 28.16
N GLY A 145 4.00 2.39 29.19
CA GLY A 145 3.36 3.52 29.86
C GLY A 145 2.03 3.95 29.24
N PHE A 146 1.52 3.23 28.24
CA PHE A 146 0.21 3.44 27.63
C PHE A 146 -0.70 2.23 27.85
N ASP A 147 -1.95 2.48 28.24
CA ASP A 147 -3.00 1.46 28.30
C ASP A 147 -3.58 1.22 26.92
N VAL A 148 -2.85 0.41 26.12
CA VAL A 148 -3.22 0.03 24.77
C VAL A 148 -3.06 -1.47 24.52
N THR A 149 -3.98 -2.01 23.75
CA THR A 149 -3.93 -3.36 23.20
C THR A 149 -3.55 -3.28 21.73
N LEU A 150 -2.54 -4.06 21.34
CA LEU A 150 -2.09 -4.23 19.97
C LEU A 150 -2.50 -5.62 19.49
N ARG A 151 -3.11 -5.73 18.31
CA ARG A 151 -3.62 -6.99 17.79
C ARG A 151 -3.58 -7.02 16.27
N ASP A 152 -3.16 -8.14 15.68
CA ASP A 152 -3.43 -8.45 14.28
C ASP A 152 -4.89 -8.89 14.12
N PRO A 153 -5.76 -8.12 13.44
CA PRO A 153 -7.16 -8.48 13.23
C PRO A 153 -7.33 -9.63 12.22
N LYS A 154 -6.23 -10.17 11.65
CA LYS A 154 -6.24 -11.20 10.61
C LYS A 154 -7.03 -10.79 9.37
N SER A 155 -7.09 -9.50 9.11
CA SER A 155 -7.73 -8.96 7.92
C SER A 155 -6.88 -9.20 6.68
N ARG A 156 -7.52 -9.45 5.55
CA ARG A 156 -6.95 -9.50 4.21
C ARG A 156 -7.51 -8.36 3.38
N VAL A 157 -6.76 -7.90 2.40
CA VAL A 157 -7.12 -6.70 1.65
C VAL A 157 -7.23 -7.01 0.18
N LEU A 158 -8.36 -6.65 -0.41
CA LEU A 158 -8.53 -6.54 -1.86
C LEU A 158 -8.58 -5.06 -2.22
N GLN A 159 -7.92 -4.68 -3.30
CA GLN A 159 -8.07 -3.36 -3.89
C GLN A 159 -8.86 -3.47 -5.20
N LEU A 160 -10.00 -2.79 -5.29
CA LEU A 160 -10.80 -2.64 -6.49
C LEU A 160 -10.64 -1.21 -7.00
N GLN A 161 -9.92 -1.05 -8.10
CA GLN A 161 -9.44 0.23 -8.60
C GLN A 161 -9.86 0.45 -10.05
N GLY A 162 -10.09 1.68 -10.45
CA GLY A 162 -10.44 2.10 -11.80
C GLY A 162 -11.76 2.88 -11.87
N PRO A 163 -12.06 3.51 -13.01
CA PRO A 163 -13.24 4.42 -13.16
C PRO A 163 -14.58 3.73 -12.84
N ASN A 164 -14.73 2.44 -13.14
CA ASN A 164 -15.96 1.69 -12.89
C ASN A 164 -16.07 1.14 -11.46
N SER A 165 -15.05 1.35 -10.62
CA SER A 165 -15.02 0.80 -9.25
C SER A 165 -16.21 1.24 -8.41
N PHE A 166 -16.66 2.50 -8.54
CA PHE A 166 -17.85 2.97 -7.82
C PHE A 166 -19.12 2.18 -8.20
N SER A 167 -19.38 1.99 -9.49
CA SER A 167 -20.56 1.25 -9.95
C SER A 167 -20.56 -0.19 -9.44
N ILE A 168 -19.42 -0.85 -9.48
CA ILE A 168 -19.25 -2.21 -8.96
C ILE A 168 -19.50 -2.25 -7.44
N MET A 169 -18.88 -1.35 -6.69
CA MET A 169 -19.02 -1.32 -5.23
C MET A 169 -20.43 -0.95 -4.78
N HIS A 170 -21.10 -0.05 -5.49
CA HIS A 170 -22.50 0.32 -5.25
C HIS A 170 -23.43 -0.89 -5.46
N GLU A 171 -23.29 -1.58 -6.58
CA GLU A 171 -24.09 -2.75 -6.92
C GLU A 171 -23.78 -3.93 -5.97
N ALA A 172 -22.50 -4.21 -5.70
CA ALA A 172 -22.08 -5.29 -4.82
C ALA A 172 -22.52 -5.10 -3.36
N SER A 173 -22.72 -3.88 -2.91
CA SER A 173 -23.27 -3.54 -1.59
C SER A 173 -24.79 -3.33 -1.60
N ALA A 174 -25.51 -3.78 -2.64
CA ALA A 174 -26.94 -3.57 -2.81
C ALA A 174 -27.37 -2.09 -2.65
N GLY A 175 -26.54 -1.15 -3.13
CA GLY A 175 -26.78 0.28 -3.06
C GLY A 175 -26.37 0.97 -1.75
N ALA A 176 -25.88 0.24 -0.77
CA ALA A 176 -25.50 0.80 0.53
C ALA A 176 -24.27 1.72 0.43
N LEU A 177 -23.27 1.38 -0.40
CA LEU A 177 -22.14 2.24 -0.69
C LEU A 177 -22.56 3.30 -1.72
N THR A 178 -22.46 4.56 -1.33
CA THR A 178 -22.89 5.69 -2.17
C THR A 178 -21.73 6.67 -2.38
N GLU A 179 -21.92 7.68 -3.23
CA GLU A 179 -20.96 8.76 -3.46
C GLU A 179 -20.64 9.59 -2.21
N SER A 180 -21.37 9.42 -1.10
CA SER A 180 -21.09 10.04 0.18
C SER A 180 -19.80 9.50 0.82
N LEU A 181 -19.36 8.30 0.45
CA LEU A 181 -18.06 7.77 0.82
C LEU A 181 -16.96 8.50 0.04
N LYS A 182 -16.46 9.59 0.61
CA LYS A 182 -15.43 10.44 -0.02
C LYS A 182 -14.03 9.85 0.15
N TYR A 183 -13.05 10.40 -0.55
CA TYR A 183 -11.63 10.01 -0.43
C TYR A 183 -11.15 10.05 1.01
N PHE A 184 -10.48 9.00 1.47
CA PHE A 184 -10.12 8.72 2.86
C PHE A 184 -11.30 8.57 3.83
N HIS A 185 -12.52 8.36 3.33
CA HIS A 185 -13.64 7.89 4.15
C HIS A 185 -13.69 6.37 4.14
N SER A 186 -14.24 5.82 5.20
CA SER A 186 -14.34 4.37 5.39
C SER A 186 -15.62 4.02 6.15
N GLY A 187 -15.95 2.75 6.21
CA GLY A 187 -17.10 2.24 6.96
C GLY A 187 -17.31 0.76 6.73
N PHE A 188 -18.27 0.19 7.45
CA PHE A 188 -18.68 -1.20 7.28
C PHE A 188 -19.86 -1.28 6.32
N PHE A 189 -19.77 -2.21 5.35
CA PHE A 189 -20.80 -2.46 4.36
C PHE A 189 -21.06 -3.96 4.23
N ASP A 190 -22.28 -4.32 3.86
CA ASP A 190 -22.63 -5.72 3.56
C ASP A 190 -22.30 -6.06 2.10
N PHE A 191 -21.62 -7.19 1.90
CA PHE A 191 -21.35 -7.79 0.59
C PHE A 191 -21.78 -9.26 0.63
N ALA A 192 -22.88 -9.56 -0.03
CA ALA A 192 -23.46 -10.92 -0.07
C ALA A 192 -23.71 -11.51 1.34
N GLY A 193 -24.21 -10.71 2.29
CA GLY A 193 -24.47 -11.12 3.68
C GLY A 193 -23.24 -11.17 4.57
N GLN A 194 -22.15 -10.53 4.18
CA GLN A 194 -20.90 -10.46 4.93
C GLN A 194 -20.52 -9.01 5.20
N GLN A 195 -20.20 -8.68 6.46
CA GLN A 195 -19.67 -7.37 6.81
C GLN A 195 -18.22 -7.24 6.37
N ILE A 196 -17.92 -6.21 5.58
CA ILE A 196 -16.58 -5.86 5.09
C ILE A 196 -16.30 -4.42 5.49
N TYR A 197 -15.13 -4.15 6.02
CA TYR A 197 -14.67 -2.78 6.20
C TYR A 197 -14.14 -2.26 4.87
N VAL A 198 -14.64 -1.12 4.43
CA VAL A 198 -14.28 -0.54 3.13
C VAL A 198 -13.76 0.87 3.33
N SER A 199 -12.68 1.20 2.65
CA SER A 199 -12.20 2.58 2.53
C SER A 199 -12.16 3.01 1.07
N ARG A 200 -12.39 4.31 0.84
CA ARG A 200 -12.13 4.92 -0.47
C ARG A 200 -10.69 5.41 -0.53
N THR A 201 -9.81 4.45 -0.68
CA THR A 201 -8.36 4.59 -0.79
C THR A 201 -7.83 3.65 -1.87
N GLY A 202 -6.55 3.72 -2.16
CA GLY A 202 -5.86 2.86 -3.11
C GLY A 202 -4.49 3.39 -3.46
N TRP A 203 -3.67 2.54 -4.05
CA TRP A 203 -2.28 2.83 -4.38
C TRP A 203 -2.04 3.08 -5.88
N THR A 204 -3.08 3.55 -6.58
CA THR A 204 -3.05 3.73 -8.05
C THR A 204 -3.25 5.16 -8.50
N GLY A 205 -3.80 6.03 -7.64
CA GLY A 205 -4.26 7.35 -8.05
C GLY A 205 -5.50 7.34 -8.95
N GLU A 206 -6.09 6.17 -9.22
CA GLU A 206 -7.41 6.04 -9.82
C GLU A 206 -8.51 6.09 -8.75
N LEU A 207 -9.77 6.24 -9.19
CA LEU A 207 -10.91 5.99 -8.30
C LEU A 207 -10.84 4.53 -7.82
N GLY A 208 -10.97 4.31 -6.52
CA GLY A 208 -10.87 2.95 -6.02
C GLY A 208 -11.24 2.80 -4.57
N TYR A 209 -11.32 1.54 -4.18
CA TYR A 209 -11.71 1.10 -2.85
C TYR A 209 -10.81 -0.02 -2.38
N GLU A 210 -10.56 -0.06 -1.09
CA GLU A 210 -9.91 -1.16 -0.39
C GLU A 210 -10.95 -1.86 0.48
N LEU A 211 -11.02 -3.18 0.35
CA LEU A 211 -11.93 -4.05 1.06
C LEU A 211 -11.14 -4.88 2.06
N TYR A 212 -11.44 -4.72 3.33
CA TYR A 212 -10.76 -5.37 4.43
C TYR A 212 -11.65 -6.46 5.03
N THR A 213 -11.21 -7.71 4.98
CA THR A 213 -11.92 -8.84 5.59
C THR A 213 -11.88 -8.76 7.12
N LEU A 214 -12.85 -9.39 7.79
CA LEU A 214 -12.94 -9.42 9.25
C LEU A 214 -12.42 -10.76 9.81
N GLY A 215 -11.12 -11.00 9.63
CA GLY A 215 -10.48 -12.23 10.10
C GLY A 215 -11.16 -13.49 9.57
N GLY A 216 -11.33 -14.50 10.42
CA GLY A 216 -12.00 -15.76 10.07
C GLY A 216 -13.52 -15.67 9.90
N GLN A 217 -14.13 -14.48 10.02
CA GLN A 217 -15.58 -14.31 9.82
C GLN A 217 -15.96 -14.12 8.34
N THR A 218 -15.00 -13.75 7.50
CA THR A 218 -15.24 -13.53 6.06
C THR A 218 -14.99 -14.80 5.27
N ASP A 219 -15.99 -15.25 4.52
CA ASP A 219 -15.85 -16.24 3.46
C ASP A 219 -15.22 -15.56 2.23
N CYS A 220 -13.91 -15.66 2.14
CA CYS A 220 -13.12 -14.99 1.12
C CYS A 220 -13.45 -15.45 -0.32
N PRO A 221 -13.60 -16.75 -0.62
CA PRO A 221 -14.06 -17.21 -1.93
C PRO A 221 -15.39 -16.60 -2.34
N ARG A 222 -16.38 -16.62 -1.45
CA ARG A 222 -17.70 -16.06 -1.71
C ARG A 222 -17.65 -14.55 -1.97
N LEU A 223 -16.82 -13.80 -1.21
CA LEU A 223 -16.61 -12.38 -1.46
C LEU A 223 -15.99 -12.15 -2.85
N TRP A 224 -14.99 -12.95 -3.20
CA TRP A 224 -14.33 -12.89 -4.52
C TRP A 224 -15.31 -13.14 -5.66
N GLU A 225 -16.03 -14.25 -5.60
CA GLU A 225 -17.03 -14.62 -6.62
C GLU A 225 -18.08 -13.53 -6.78
N HIS A 226 -18.59 -12.99 -5.68
CA HIS A 226 -19.58 -11.92 -5.70
C HIS A 226 -19.06 -10.67 -6.41
N LEU A 227 -17.83 -10.22 -6.09
CA LEU A 227 -17.22 -9.06 -6.75
C LEU A 227 -16.95 -9.32 -8.23
N MET A 228 -16.43 -10.48 -8.59
CA MET A 228 -16.11 -10.83 -9.97
C MET A 228 -17.37 -10.99 -10.82
N GLN A 229 -18.43 -11.58 -10.27
CA GLN A 229 -19.71 -11.75 -10.97
C GLN A 229 -20.35 -10.40 -11.29
N ILE A 230 -20.45 -9.50 -10.33
CA ILE A 230 -20.99 -8.15 -10.55
C ILE A 230 -20.07 -7.35 -11.45
N GLY A 231 -18.77 -7.41 -11.20
CA GLY A 231 -17.77 -6.66 -11.94
C GLY A 231 -17.65 -7.04 -13.42
N ALA A 232 -18.08 -8.24 -13.80
CA ALA A 232 -17.99 -8.73 -15.20
C ALA A 232 -18.69 -7.78 -16.18
N SER A 233 -19.88 -7.27 -15.84
CA SER A 233 -20.63 -6.31 -16.67
C SER A 233 -19.97 -4.93 -16.76
N HIS A 234 -19.06 -4.63 -15.84
CA HIS A 234 -18.32 -3.37 -15.74
C HIS A 234 -16.87 -3.49 -16.24
N GLY A 235 -16.48 -4.64 -16.79
CA GLY A 235 -15.14 -4.90 -17.31
C GLY A 235 -14.09 -5.11 -16.22
N LEU A 236 -14.49 -5.61 -15.03
CA LEU A 236 -13.56 -5.97 -13.97
C LEU A 236 -12.70 -7.16 -14.40
N VAL A 237 -11.41 -7.04 -14.22
CA VAL A 237 -10.46 -8.14 -14.34
C VAL A 237 -9.64 -8.28 -13.06
N PHE A 238 -9.21 -9.49 -12.74
CA PHE A 238 -8.12 -9.67 -11.79
C PHE A 238 -6.81 -9.22 -12.46
N SER A 239 -5.96 -8.52 -11.71
CA SER A 239 -4.65 -8.10 -12.18
C SER A 239 -3.59 -8.33 -11.11
N SER A 240 -2.41 -8.72 -11.55
CA SER A 240 -1.22 -8.78 -10.72
C SER A 240 -0.62 -7.38 -10.46
N MET A 241 0.33 -7.31 -9.53
CA MET A 241 0.92 -6.05 -9.05
C MET A 241 1.67 -5.23 -10.11
N GLN A 242 2.01 -5.82 -11.26
CA GLN A 242 2.76 -5.08 -12.32
C GLN A 242 2.00 -3.87 -12.85
N ALA A 243 0.70 -4.01 -13.12
CA ALA A 243 -0.14 -2.92 -13.58
C ALA A 243 -0.27 -1.81 -12.53
N MET A 244 -0.45 -2.20 -11.28
CA MET A 244 -0.53 -1.29 -10.14
C MET A 244 0.78 -0.52 -9.96
N ASN A 245 1.94 -1.20 -10.03
CA ASN A 245 3.24 -0.56 -9.89
C ASN A 245 3.48 0.49 -10.99
N THR A 246 3.18 0.18 -12.25
CA THR A 246 3.27 1.18 -13.33
C THR A 246 2.38 2.38 -13.04
N ARG A 247 1.15 2.15 -12.62
CA ARG A 247 0.17 3.22 -12.41
C ARG A 247 0.50 4.09 -11.18
N ARG A 248 1.03 3.50 -10.08
CA ARG A 248 1.43 4.28 -8.90
C ARG A 248 2.57 5.26 -9.24
N ILE A 249 3.53 4.83 -10.09
CA ILE A 249 4.63 5.71 -10.54
C ILE A 249 4.06 6.88 -11.35
N GLU A 250 3.16 6.63 -12.31
CA GLU A 250 2.47 7.68 -13.07
C GLU A 250 1.70 8.65 -12.16
N ALA A 251 1.16 8.16 -11.04
CA ALA A 251 0.39 8.95 -10.09
C ALA A 251 1.25 9.75 -9.09
N GLY A 252 2.56 9.56 -9.08
CA GLY A 252 3.44 10.19 -8.10
C GLY A 252 3.41 9.54 -6.73
N ILE A 253 3.03 8.25 -6.63
CA ILE A 253 2.94 7.52 -5.36
C ILE A 253 4.22 6.71 -5.15
N LEU A 254 4.83 6.89 -3.99
CA LEU A 254 6.07 6.20 -3.60
C LEU A 254 5.79 4.81 -3.02
N ASP A 255 6.82 3.98 -2.99
CA ASP A 255 6.82 2.63 -2.44
C ASP A 255 7.86 2.52 -1.33
N SER A 256 7.40 2.13 -0.14
CA SER A 256 8.25 1.89 1.02
C SER A 256 9.17 0.70 0.77
N GLY A 257 10.44 0.87 1.10
CA GLY A 257 11.48 -0.15 0.87
C GLY A 257 12.13 -0.10 -0.51
N SER A 258 11.46 0.44 -1.54
CA SER A 258 12.08 0.65 -2.85
C SER A 258 12.48 2.11 -3.06
N ASP A 259 11.55 3.07 -2.91
CA ASP A 259 11.81 4.48 -3.21
C ASP A 259 12.38 5.22 -2.00
N PHE A 260 11.98 4.86 -0.80
CA PHE A 260 12.50 5.40 0.46
C PHE A 260 12.60 4.33 1.53
N ASP A 261 13.44 4.57 2.51
CA ASP A 261 13.69 3.71 3.67
C ASP A 261 14.14 4.54 4.89
N ILE A 262 14.60 3.87 5.93
CA ILE A 262 15.10 4.50 7.16
C ILE A 262 16.30 5.43 6.97
N SER A 263 16.98 5.38 5.82
CA SER A 263 18.11 6.26 5.50
C SER A 263 17.66 7.63 4.96
N MET A 264 16.37 7.82 4.70
CA MET A 264 15.79 9.07 4.20
C MET A 264 14.84 9.69 5.20
N THR A 265 14.92 11.00 5.33
CA THR A 265 13.90 11.79 6.05
C THR A 265 12.66 12.02 5.18
N PRO A 266 11.50 12.33 5.78
CA PRO A 266 10.33 12.77 5.01
C PRO A 266 10.59 13.97 4.09
N TYR A 267 11.54 14.83 4.44
CA TYR A 267 11.91 16.00 3.60
C TYR A 267 12.62 15.56 2.33
N GLU A 268 13.60 14.67 2.46
CA GLU A 268 14.34 14.12 1.32
C GLU A 268 13.43 13.33 0.37
N ALA A 269 12.41 12.66 0.89
CA ALA A 269 11.40 11.93 0.11
C ALA A 269 10.28 12.81 -0.45
N GLY A 270 10.25 14.14 -0.16
CA GLY A 270 9.16 15.04 -0.58
C GLY A 270 7.83 14.80 0.15
N LEU A 271 7.90 14.22 1.36
CA LEU A 271 6.74 13.86 2.19
C LEU A 271 6.56 14.79 3.40
N GLU A 272 7.19 15.97 3.41
CA GLU A 272 7.17 16.94 4.51
C GLU A 272 5.76 17.36 4.93
N ARG A 273 4.80 17.40 4.01
CA ARG A 273 3.39 17.75 4.28
C ARG A 273 2.70 16.78 5.26
N PHE A 274 3.31 15.62 5.50
CA PHE A 274 2.80 14.61 6.42
C PHE A 274 3.50 14.64 7.78
N VAL A 275 4.33 15.65 8.04
CA VAL A 275 5.02 15.90 9.31
C VAL A 275 4.48 17.15 9.96
N ASP A 276 4.03 17.04 11.22
CA ASP A 276 3.56 18.20 12.00
C ASP A 276 4.53 18.47 13.16
N LEU A 277 5.51 19.33 12.92
CA LEU A 277 6.48 19.75 13.95
C LEU A 277 5.85 20.58 15.07
N SER A 278 4.61 21.05 14.93
CA SER A 278 3.89 21.78 16.00
C SER A 278 3.39 20.86 17.12
N LYS A 279 3.38 19.54 16.91
CA LYS A 279 3.10 18.56 17.96
C LYS A 279 4.14 18.67 19.08
N LYS A 280 3.70 18.44 20.33
CA LYS A 280 4.59 18.51 21.49
C LYS A 280 5.72 17.49 21.43
N ALA A 281 5.41 16.24 21.02
CA ALA A 281 6.37 15.16 20.90
C ALA A 281 5.86 14.10 19.92
N PHE A 282 6.78 13.51 19.19
CA PHE A 282 6.65 12.22 18.48
C PHE A 282 8.05 11.67 18.21
N ILE A 283 8.18 10.38 17.92
CA ILE A 283 9.47 9.75 17.65
C ILE A 283 10.10 10.37 16.41
N GLY A 284 11.33 10.88 16.53
CA GLY A 284 12.08 11.53 15.44
C GLY A 284 11.86 13.03 15.31
N ARG A 285 10.96 13.65 16.10
CA ARG A 285 10.61 15.07 15.98
C ARG A 285 11.82 16.02 16.04
N ASP A 286 12.69 15.83 17.00
CA ASP A 286 13.83 16.75 17.22
C ASP A 286 14.89 16.60 16.13
N ALA A 287 15.12 15.36 15.65
CA ALA A 287 15.95 15.09 14.50
C ALA A 287 15.38 15.75 13.24
N LEU A 288 14.07 15.59 12.97
CA LEU A 288 13.41 16.24 11.84
C LEU A 288 13.43 17.77 11.91
N ARG A 289 13.35 18.34 13.11
CA ARG A 289 13.49 19.81 13.29
C ARG A 289 14.88 20.32 12.90
N ALA A 290 15.92 19.49 13.09
CA ALA A 290 17.30 19.82 12.75
C ALA A 290 17.71 19.39 11.33
N ALA A 291 16.88 18.59 10.66
CA ALA A 291 17.20 18.03 9.34
C ALA A 291 17.14 19.08 8.23
N SER A 292 17.92 18.85 7.17
CA SER A 292 17.82 19.61 5.92
C SER A 292 16.47 19.40 5.24
N SER A 293 15.94 20.44 4.61
CA SER A 293 14.68 20.38 3.86
C SER A 293 14.85 20.09 2.36
N GLY A 294 16.02 19.62 1.92
CA GLY A 294 16.28 19.33 0.52
C GLY A 294 15.63 18.03 0.07
N VAL A 295 14.82 18.07 -0.99
CA VAL A 295 14.25 16.87 -1.63
C VAL A 295 15.34 16.21 -2.47
N ARG A 296 15.52 14.90 -2.29
CA ARG A 296 16.50 14.08 -3.02
C ARG A 296 15.86 13.00 -3.87
N LEU A 297 14.58 12.69 -3.67
CA LEU A 297 13.83 11.71 -4.45
C LEU A 297 12.97 12.44 -5.48
N LEU A 298 13.25 12.21 -6.75
CA LEU A 298 12.58 12.89 -7.86
C LEU A 298 12.03 11.89 -8.88
N GLY A 299 10.89 12.23 -9.49
CA GLY A 299 10.36 11.51 -10.64
C GLY A 299 11.21 11.74 -11.89
N LEU A 300 11.34 10.72 -12.72
CA LEU A 300 12.05 10.80 -14.00
C LEU A 300 11.20 10.26 -15.16
N CYS A 301 11.47 10.80 -16.37
CA CYS A 301 10.99 10.26 -17.63
C CYS A 301 12.19 10.01 -18.55
N CYS A 302 12.20 8.86 -19.22
CA CYS A 302 13.24 8.46 -20.15
C CYS A 302 12.62 8.07 -21.49
N ALA A 303 12.93 8.82 -22.55
CA ALA A 303 12.39 8.55 -23.88
C ALA A 303 13.06 7.35 -24.57
N ALA A 304 14.31 7.04 -24.21
CA ALA A 304 15.15 6.09 -24.93
C ALA A 304 15.13 4.67 -24.33
N ALA A 305 14.78 4.54 -23.06
CA ALA A 305 14.84 3.25 -22.35
C ALA A 305 13.83 3.21 -21.19
N THR A 306 13.53 2.00 -20.71
CA THR A 306 12.83 1.81 -19.44
C THR A 306 13.86 1.79 -18.32
N PRO A 307 13.82 2.73 -17.35
CA PRO A 307 14.75 2.72 -16.23
C PRO A 307 14.49 1.52 -15.34
N CYS A 308 15.56 0.97 -14.78
CA CYS A 308 15.51 -0.15 -13.84
C CYS A 308 16.09 0.26 -12.48
N ALA A 309 15.57 -0.34 -11.41
CA ALA A 309 16.14 -0.12 -10.08
C ALA A 309 17.65 -0.45 -10.08
N GLY A 310 18.47 0.45 -9.52
CA GLY A 310 19.92 0.33 -9.50
C GLY A 310 20.64 0.99 -10.68
N ASP A 311 19.95 1.45 -11.72
CA ASP A 311 20.56 2.22 -12.79
C ASP A 311 21.15 3.53 -12.25
N LEU A 312 22.39 3.81 -12.63
CA LEU A 312 23.07 5.06 -12.25
C LEU A 312 22.67 6.20 -13.16
N ILE A 313 22.48 7.37 -12.57
CA ILE A 313 22.21 8.62 -13.26
C ILE A 313 23.49 9.44 -13.29
N PHE A 314 23.83 9.95 -14.48
CA PHE A 314 25.05 10.72 -14.71
C PHE A 314 24.73 12.16 -15.15
N SER A 315 25.52 13.11 -14.61
CA SER A 315 25.65 14.45 -15.17
C SER A 315 27.01 14.54 -15.84
N GLY A 316 27.03 14.45 -17.17
CA GLY A 316 28.29 14.25 -17.92
C GLY A 316 28.92 12.89 -17.56
N ARG A 317 30.07 12.91 -16.83
CA ARG A 317 30.76 11.68 -16.40
C ARG A 317 30.63 11.40 -14.92
N ALA A 318 30.03 12.30 -14.16
CA ALA A 318 29.87 12.13 -12.71
C ALA A 318 28.56 11.42 -12.40
N PRO A 319 28.56 10.34 -11.62
CA PRO A 319 27.33 9.78 -11.08
C PRO A 319 26.72 10.80 -10.10
N VAL A 320 25.43 11.06 -10.20
CA VAL A 320 24.71 12.06 -9.40
C VAL A 320 23.48 11.48 -8.72
N GLY A 321 23.15 10.20 -8.96
CA GLY A 321 22.01 9.53 -8.35
C GLY A 321 21.81 8.13 -8.89
N MET A 322 20.79 7.47 -8.35
CA MET A 322 20.43 6.09 -8.71
C MET A 322 18.91 5.95 -8.83
N VAL A 323 18.46 5.19 -9.81
CA VAL A 323 17.06 4.83 -9.98
C VAL A 323 16.62 3.91 -8.84
N THR A 324 15.52 4.23 -8.18
CA THR A 324 14.94 3.41 -7.11
C THR A 324 13.88 2.47 -7.66
N THR A 325 13.10 2.95 -8.63
CA THR A 325 12.07 2.15 -9.29
C THR A 325 11.85 2.67 -10.71
N GLY A 326 11.43 1.78 -11.62
CA GLY A 326 11.13 2.16 -12.98
C GLY A 326 10.14 1.22 -13.66
N ALA A 327 9.46 1.73 -14.68
CA ALA A 327 8.52 1.01 -15.52
C ALA A 327 8.40 1.66 -16.90
N LEU A 328 7.91 0.90 -17.87
CA LEU A 328 7.40 1.47 -19.11
C LEU A 328 5.95 1.92 -18.92
N SER A 329 5.66 3.19 -19.14
CA SER A 329 4.28 3.69 -19.13
C SER A 329 3.61 3.48 -20.49
N PRO A 330 2.56 2.65 -20.59
CA PRO A 330 1.81 2.50 -21.83
C PRO A 330 1.07 3.79 -22.23
N TYR A 331 0.67 4.61 -21.25
CA TYR A 331 -0.03 5.88 -21.49
C TYR A 331 0.92 6.96 -21.98
N LEU A 332 2.06 7.16 -21.30
CA LEU A 332 3.05 8.18 -21.67
C LEU A 332 3.96 7.74 -22.80
N LYS A 333 4.01 6.44 -23.12
CA LYS A 333 4.87 5.82 -24.14
C LYS A 333 6.36 6.10 -23.92
N CYS A 334 6.78 6.15 -22.67
CA CYS A 334 8.18 6.34 -22.27
C CYS A 334 8.48 5.60 -20.97
N GLY A 335 9.76 5.40 -20.69
CA GLY A 335 10.20 4.94 -19.37
C GLY A 335 9.92 6.00 -18.31
N ILE A 336 9.40 5.58 -17.18
CA ILE A 336 9.15 6.41 -16.00
C ILE A 336 9.77 5.78 -14.77
N GLY A 337 10.03 6.56 -13.75
CA GLY A 337 10.55 6.03 -12.49
C GLY A 337 10.76 7.09 -11.44
N TYR A 338 11.37 6.67 -10.34
CA TYR A 338 11.93 7.55 -9.34
C TYR A 338 13.43 7.36 -9.25
N ALA A 339 14.11 8.41 -8.84
CA ALA A 339 15.54 8.39 -8.62
C ALA A 339 15.90 9.19 -7.37
N ARG A 340 16.85 8.64 -6.60
CA ARG A 340 17.46 9.31 -5.48
C ARG A 340 18.75 9.96 -5.91
N PHE A 341 18.89 11.25 -5.62
CA PHE A 341 20.07 12.06 -5.89
C PHE A 341 20.89 12.29 -4.62
N ASP A 342 22.22 12.41 -4.80
CA ASP A 342 23.18 12.65 -3.71
C ASP A 342 23.10 14.08 -3.16
#